data_b4586fe299a7dea6ce6db7e86ba4c4b4
#
_entry.id   b4586fe299a7dea6ce6db7e86ba4c4b4
#
_cell.length_a   1.000
_cell.length_b   1.000
_cell.length_c   1.000
_cell.angle_alpha   90.00
_cell.angle_beta   90.00
_cell.angle_gamma   90.00
#
_symmetry.space_group_name_H-M   'P 1'
#
loop_
_entity.id
_entity.type
_entity.pdbx_description
1 polymer ?
#
loop_
_entity_poly.entity_id
_entity_poly.type
_entity_poly.pdbx_seq_one_letter_code
_entity_poly.pdbx_strand_id
1 'polypeptide(L)'
;SNPEHSREERASVWNSIRDRFGSRMDWDEYSIFRDVSWQQQGHLFGVPFYYVEYGIAQLGALQLWRTQRKDQQKALTDYSNAMRLGNTKTLPELFNAADIELGFSEKHLSSLIQEVRTAMSELS
;
A
#
# COMPACT_ATOMS: atom_id res chain seq x y z
N SER A 1 0.36 23.58 -2.86
CA SER A 1 0.32 23.36 -1.40
C SER A 1 0.35 24.70 -0.68
N ASN A 2 -0.50 24.88 0.30
CA ASN A 2 -0.53 26.07 1.17
C ASN A 2 0.26 25.75 2.45
N PRO A 3 1.47 26.30 2.67
CA PRO A 3 2.25 26.03 3.88
C PRO A 3 1.63 26.64 5.15
N GLU A 4 0.73 27.61 4.99
CA GLU A 4 0.08 28.34 6.09
C GLU A 4 -1.33 27.83 6.41
N HIS A 5 -1.64 26.60 6.00
CA HIS A 5 -2.96 26.01 6.26
C HIS A 5 -3.25 25.88 7.77
N SER A 6 -4.49 26.18 8.15
CA SER A 6 -4.95 26.09 9.54
C SER A 6 -5.08 24.64 10.02
N ARG A 7 -5.33 24.48 11.32
CA ARG A 7 -5.64 23.17 11.91
C ARG A 7 -6.91 22.58 11.31
N GLU A 8 -7.93 23.40 11.13
CA GLU A 8 -9.24 23.05 10.61
C GLU A 8 -9.15 22.62 9.14
N GLU A 9 -8.34 23.31 8.34
CA GLU A 9 -8.08 22.93 6.95
C GLU A 9 -7.39 21.56 6.86
N ARG A 10 -6.41 21.28 7.74
CA ARG A 10 -5.76 19.96 7.80
C ARG A 10 -6.75 18.85 8.17
N ALA A 11 -7.58 19.07 9.18
CA ALA A 11 -8.60 18.11 9.58
C ALA A 11 -9.59 17.86 8.46
N SER A 12 -10.03 18.90 7.76
CA SER A 12 -10.95 18.80 6.62
C SER A 12 -10.35 17.96 5.48
N VAL A 13 -9.11 18.23 5.08
CA VAL A 13 -8.40 17.45 4.04
C VAL A 13 -8.22 16.00 4.48
N TRP A 14 -7.80 15.78 5.72
CA TRP A 14 -7.64 14.44 6.27
C TRP A 14 -8.95 13.65 6.25
N ASN A 15 -10.03 14.25 6.71
CA ASN A 15 -11.35 13.62 6.72
C ASN A 15 -11.83 13.28 5.30
N SER A 16 -11.61 14.16 4.32
CA SER A 16 -11.96 13.89 2.93
C SER A 16 -11.19 12.69 2.36
N ILE A 17 -9.93 12.52 2.73
CA ILE A 17 -9.12 11.35 2.34
C ILE A 17 -9.68 10.08 3.01
N ARG A 18 -10.01 10.16 4.30
CA ARG A 18 -10.58 9.03 5.04
C ARG A 18 -11.96 8.61 4.52
N ASP A 19 -12.78 9.55 4.10
CA ASP A 19 -14.09 9.25 3.49
C ASP A 19 -13.95 8.49 2.17
N ARG A 20 -12.89 8.77 1.41
CA ARG A 20 -12.63 8.11 0.12
C ARG A 20 -11.93 6.76 0.26
N PHE A 21 -11.01 6.61 1.20
CA PHE A 21 -10.06 5.49 1.26
C PHE A 21 -10.05 4.77 2.61
N GLY A 22 -10.66 5.33 3.63
CA GLY A 22 -10.69 4.73 4.96
C GLY A 22 -11.71 3.59 5.10
N SER A 23 -11.62 2.87 6.21
CA SER A 23 -12.65 1.91 6.60
C SER A 23 -13.96 2.61 6.95
N ARG A 24 -15.08 1.94 6.72
CA ARG A 24 -16.40 2.40 7.16
C ARG A 24 -16.57 2.18 8.67
N MET A 25 -15.90 3.00 9.44
CA MET A 25 -15.99 3.00 10.90
C MET A 25 -16.88 4.18 11.31
N ASP A 26 -17.77 3.92 12.25
CA ASP A 26 -18.57 4.97 12.86
C ASP A 26 -17.69 5.79 13.81
N TRP A 27 -17.64 7.10 13.57
CA TRP A 27 -16.85 8.06 14.31
C TRP A 27 -17.70 9.11 15.05
N ASP A 28 -19.03 8.98 15.07
CA ASP A 28 -19.94 10.03 15.51
C ASP A 28 -19.60 10.55 16.91
N GLU A 29 -19.36 9.65 17.87
CA GLU A 29 -18.96 10.04 19.24
C GLU A 29 -17.47 10.38 19.38
N TYR A 30 -16.66 10.09 18.35
CA TYR A 30 -15.20 10.18 18.37
C TYR A 30 -14.63 11.09 17.28
N SER A 31 -15.43 12.02 16.76
CA SER A 31 -15.05 12.88 15.64
C SER A 31 -13.77 13.67 15.89
N ILE A 32 -13.55 14.15 17.12
CA ILE A 32 -12.34 14.88 17.51
C ILE A 32 -11.09 14.02 17.36
N PHE A 33 -11.17 12.72 17.63
CA PHE A 33 -10.04 11.79 17.44
C PHE A 33 -9.82 11.49 15.98
N ARG A 34 -10.87 11.42 15.19
CA ARG A 34 -10.78 11.28 13.74
C ARG A 34 -10.01 12.44 13.11
N ASP A 35 -10.35 13.67 13.48
CA ASP A 35 -9.75 14.90 12.97
C ASP A 35 -8.23 14.98 13.16
N VAL A 36 -7.74 14.41 14.24
CA VAL A 36 -6.32 14.44 14.61
C VAL A 36 -5.58 13.11 14.37
N SER A 37 -6.26 12.08 13.89
CA SER A 37 -5.67 10.72 13.76
C SER A 37 -4.49 10.65 12.79
N TRP A 38 -4.34 11.60 11.85
CA TRP A 38 -3.14 11.72 11.00
C TRP A 38 -1.86 11.96 11.81
N GLN A 39 -1.95 12.54 13.01
CA GLN A 39 -0.80 12.79 13.89
C GLN A 39 -0.19 11.50 14.44
N GLN A 40 -0.91 10.39 14.43
CA GLN A 40 -0.41 9.07 14.82
C GLN A 40 0.56 8.49 13.77
N GLN A 41 0.56 9.05 12.57
CA GLN A 41 1.42 8.59 11.47
C GLN A 41 2.82 9.21 11.58
N GLY A 42 3.66 8.65 12.46
CA GLY A 42 5.00 9.16 12.74
C GLY A 42 5.86 9.37 11.48
N HIS A 43 5.64 8.59 10.41
CA HIS A 43 6.33 8.72 9.13
C HIS A 43 6.10 10.06 8.44
N LEU A 44 4.94 10.69 8.63
CA LEU A 44 4.66 12.02 8.05
C LEU A 44 5.58 13.09 8.61
N PHE A 45 6.11 12.91 9.81
CA PHE A 45 6.94 13.88 10.52
C PHE A 45 8.42 13.50 10.50
N GLY A 46 8.72 12.22 10.70
CA GLY A 46 10.08 11.75 10.87
C GLY A 46 10.78 11.41 9.56
N VAL A 47 10.05 10.95 8.54
CA VAL A 47 10.61 10.48 7.27
C VAL A 47 9.70 10.92 6.11
N PRO A 48 9.81 12.17 5.66
CA PRO A 48 8.98 12.70 4.58
C PRO A 48 9.02 11.81 3.34
N PHE A 49 7.86 11.60 2.70
CA PHE A 49 7.66 10.77 1.51
C PHE A 49 7.88 9.26 1.68
N TYR A 50 8.31 8.79 2.84
CA TYR A 50 8.56 7.36 3.07
C TYR A 50 7.27 6.53 3.12
N TYR A 51 6.14 7.11 3.52
CA TYR A 51 4.91 6.36 3.76
C TYR A 51 4.39 5.58 2.54
N VAL A 52 4.72 6.00 1.33
CA VAL A 52 4.39 5.31 0.08
C VAL A 52 5.06 3.92 -0.04
N GLU A 53 6.18 3.69 0.66
CA GLU A 53 6.92 2.42 0.65
C GLU A 53 6.04 1.24 1.09
N TYR A 54 5.11 1.48 2.02
CA TYR A 54 4.16 0.44 2.44
C TYR A 54 3.21 0.03 1.31
N GLY A 55 2.78 0.98 0.50
CA GLY A 55 1.98 0.71 -0.70
C GLY A 55 2.76 -0.11 -1.73
N ILE A 56 4.01 0.26 -1.96
CA ILE A 56 4.92 -0.46 -2.87
C ILE A 56 5.13 -1.90 -2.39
N ALA A 57 5.45 -2.08 -1.11
CA ALA A 57 5.65 -3.41 -0.52
C ALA A 57 4.38 -4.26 -0.62
N GLN A 58 3.20 -3.68 -0.36
CA GLN A 58 1.92 -4.37 -0.46
C GLN A 58 1.62 -4.83 -1.89
N LEU A 59 1.89 -3.98 -2.89
CA LEU A 59 1.71 -4.35 -4.30
C LEU A 59 2.66 -5.47 -4.72
N GLY A 60 3.90 -5.45 -4.23
CA GLY A 60 4.85 -6.56 -4.43
C GLY A 60 4.35 -7.87 -3.82
N ALA A 61 3.89 -7.81 -2.56
CA ALA A 61 3.36 -8.98 -1.85
C ALA A 61 2.14 -9.59 -2.56
N LEU A 62 1.21 -8.76 -3.05
CA LEU A 62 0.03 -9.25 -3.78
C LEU A 62 0.40 -9.91 -5.12
N GLN A 63 1.43 -9.44 -5.81
CA GLN A 63 1.91 -10.07 -7.04
C GLN A 63 2.56 -11.43 -6.77
N LEU A 64 3.38 -11.53 -5.73
CA LEU A 64 3.95 -12.81 -5.28
C LEU A 64 2.86 -13.79 -4.85
N TRP A 65 1.85 -13.33 -4.10
CA TRP A 65 0.69 -14.13 -3.75
C TRP A 65 -0.07 -14.63 -5.00
N ARG A 66 -0.26 -13.79 -6.02
CA ARG A 66 -0.86 -14.18 -7.29
C ARG A 66 -0.07 -15.28 -7.99
N THR A 67 1.26 -15.18 -8.01
CA THR A 67 2.13 -16.22 -8.56
C THR A 67 2.05 -17.51 -7.74
N GLN A 68 2.05 -17.39 -6.40
CA GLN A 68 1.95 -18.53 -5.49
C GLN A 68 0.65 -19.32 -5.66
N ARG A 69 -0.48 -18.66 -5.96
CA ARG A 69 -1.75 -19.36 -6.25
C ARG A 69 -1.67 -20.23 -7.52
N LYS A 70 -0.80 -19.91 -8.46
CA LYS A 70 -0.62 -20.62 -9.72
C LYS A 70 0.51 -21.65 -9.64
N ASP A 71 1.63 -21.25 -9.06
CA ASP A 71 2.84 -22.04 -8.89
C ASP A 71 3.58 -21.61 -7.62
N GLN A 72 3.38 -22.36 -6.55
CA GLN A 72 4.00 -22.09 -5.26
C GLN A 72 5.52 -22.17 -5.31
N GLN A 73 6.06 -23.17 -6.02
CA GLN A 73 7.51 -23.39 -6.09
C GLN A 73 8.20 -22.25 -6.83
N LYS A 74 7.60 -21.79 -7.93
CA LYS A 74 8.08 -20.63 -8.68
C LYS A 74 8.08 -19.38 -7.79
N ALA A 75 6.98 -19.06 -7.12
CA ALA A 75 6.88 -17.89 -6.26
C ALA A 75 7.95 -17.87 -5.15
N LEU A 76 8.18 -19.01 -4.49
CA LEU A 76 9.21 -19.12 -3.47
C LEU A 76 10.63 -18.97 -4.04
N THR A 77 10.87 -19.49 -5.22
CA THR A 77 12.17 -19.38 -5.90
C THR A 77 12.45 -17.93 -6.27
N ASP A 78 11.50 -17.25 -6.91
CA ASP A 78 11.62 -15.87 -7.36
C ASP A 78 11.80 -14.92 -6.16
N TYR A 79 10.98 -15.08 -5.13
CA TYR A 79 11.12 -14.33 -3.89
C TYR A 79 12.49 -14.52 -3.23
N SER A 80 12.95 -15.78 -3.13
CA SER A 80 14.25 -16.10 -2.53
C SER A 80 15.41 -15.51 -3.33
N ASN A 81 15.32 -15.50 -4.65
CA ASN A 81 16.32 -14.89 -5.53
C ASN A 81 16.43 -13.37 -5.30
N ALA A 82 15.30 -12.69 -5.22
CA ALA A 82 15.28 -11.26 -4.91
C ALA A 82 15.86 -10.98 -3.51
N MET A 83 15.45 -11.75 -2.50
CA MET A 83 15.93 -11.58 -1.13
C MET A 83 17.45 -11.79 -0.98
N ARG A 84 18.03 -12.72 -1.74
CA ARG A 84 19.49 -12.97 -1.75
C ARG A 84 20.29 -11.79 -2.28
N LEU A 85 19.69 -10.91 -3.07
CA LEU A 85 20.36 -9.70 -3.57
C LEU A 85 20.53 -8.65 -2.47
N GLY A 86 19.71 -8.70 -1.42
CA GLY A 86 19.78 -7.77 -0.29
C GLY A 86 19.74 -6.31 -0.74
N ASN A 87 20.66 -5.50 -0.24
CA ASN A 87 20.80 -4.08 -0.59
C ASN A 87 21.85 -3.82 -1.69
N THR A 88 22.06 -4.78 -2.60
CA THR A 88 23.09 -4.67 -3.66
C THR A 88 22.51 -4.18 -4.99
N LYS A 89 21.19 -4.08 -5.09
CA LYS A 89 20.45 -3.72 -6.30
C LYS A 89 19.43 -2.63 -6.02
N THR A 90 19.05 -1.94 -7.08
CA THR A 90 17.96 -0.94 -7.02
C THR A 90 16.60 -1.63 -6.85
N LEU A 91 15.61 -0.91 -6.34
CA LEU A 91 14.27 -1.44 -6.16
C LEU A 91 13.64 -2.03 -7.45
N PRO A 92 13.73 -1.39 -8.63
CA PRO A 92 13.27 -2.02 -9.87
C PRO A 92 13.98 -3.33 -10.21
N GLU A 93 15.29 -3.44 -9.96
CA GLU A 93 16.04 -4.67 -10.20
C GLU A 93 15.63 -5.78 -9.23
N LEU A 94 15.32 -5.44 -7.96
CA LEU A 94 14.80 -6.41 -6.98
C LEU A 94 13.43 -6.93 -7.38
N PHE A 95 12.53 -6.06 -7.84
CA PHE A 95 11.22 -6.44 -8.35
C PHE A 95 11.35 -7.36 -9.56
N ASN A 96 12.19 -7.02 -10.52
CA ASN A 96 12.48 -7.87 -11.68
C ASN A 96 13.05 -9.25 -11.27
N ALA A 97 13.94 -9.30 -10.28
CA ALA A 97 14.49 -10.56 -9.77
C ALA A 97 13.43 -11.44 -9.09
N ALA A 98 12.37 -10.86 -8.57
CA ALA A 98 11.21 -11.55 -8.02
C ALA A 98 10.13 -11.87 -9.09
N ASP A 99 10.40 -11.61 -10.37
CA ASP A 99 9.44 -11.73 -11.49
C ASP A 99 8.12 -10.99 -11.23
N ILE A 100 8.22 -9.79 -10.66
CA ILE A 100 7.09 -8.89 -10.38
C ILE A 100 7.36 -7.49 -10.93
N GLU A 101 6.29 -6.75 -11.21
CA GLU A 101 6.34 -5.42 -11.79
C GLU A 101 6.34 -4.33 -10.72
N LEU A 102 7.29 -3.38 -10.78
CA LEU A 102 7.21 -2.12 -10.07
C LEU A 102 6.40 -1.13 -10.92
N GLY A 103 5.07 -1.19 -10.82
CA GLY A 103 4.18 -0.41 -11.65
C GLY A 103 2.94 0.08 -10.92
N PHE A 104 2.50 1.30 -11.28
CA PHE A 104 1.33 1.98 -10.70
C PHE A 104 0.29 2.31 -11.78
N SER A 105 0.35 1.64 -12.95
CA SER A 105 -0.64 1.86 -13.99
C SER A 105 -2.02 1.40 -13.53
N GLU A 106 -3.06 2.13 -13.91
CA GLU A 106 -4.45 1.77 -13.57
C GLU A 106 -4.79 0.34 -14.00
N LYS A 107 -4.35 -0.06 -15.19
CA LYS A 107 -4.55 -1.41 -15.70
C LYS A 107 -3.93 -2.48 -14.81
N HIS A 108 -2.68 -2.26 -14.37
CA HIS A 108 -1.96 -3.19 -13.49
C HIS A 108 -2.66 -3.32 -12.13
N LEU A 109 -2.97 -2.17 -11.49
CA LEU A 109 -3.63 -2.13 -10.21
C LEU A 109 -5.04 -2.74 -10.25
N SER A 110 -5.83 -2.40 -11.26
CA SER A 110 -7.19 -2.95 -11.43
C SER A 110 -7.19 -4.45 -11.60
N SER A 111 -6.26 -5.01 -12.40
CA SER A 111 -6.11 -6.45 -12.58
C SER A 111 -5.80 -7.15 -11.24
N LEU A 112 -4.84 -6.62 -10.49
CA LEU A 112 -4.42 -7.19 -9.22
C LEU A 112 -5.54 -7.15 -8.17
N ILE A 113 -6.23 -6.03 -8.05
CA ILE A 113 -7.37 -5.87 -7.13
C ILE A 113 -8.53 -6.79 -7.51
N GLN A 114 -8.79 -6.98 -8.80
CA GLN A 114 -9.85 -7.89 -9.24
C GLN A 114 -9.55 -9.35 -8.86
N GLU A 115 -8.31 -9.79 -8.96
CA GLU A 115 -7.91 -11.13 -8.52
C GLU A 115 -8.07 -11.30 -7.00
N VAL A 116 -7.72 -10.27 -6.20
CA VAL A 116 -7.94 -10.27 -4.75
C VAL A 116 -9.45 -10.40 -4.42
N ARG A 117 -10.29 -9.59 -5.08
CA ARG A 117 -11.76 -9.65 -4.89
C ARG A 117 -12.32 -11.02 -5.22
N THR A 118 -11.88 -11.62 -6.35
CA THR A 118 -12.31 -12.96 -6.72
C THR A 118 -11.93 -13.98 -5.65
N ALA A 119 -10.68 -13.93 -5.17
CA ALA A 119 -10.23 -14.83 -4.12
C ALA A 119 -11.00 -14.65 -2.80
N MET A 120 -11.34 -13.42 -2.43
CA MET A 120 -12.18 -13.16 -1.25
C MET A 120 -13.58 -13.73 -1.40
N SER A 121 -14.18 -13.65 -2.59
CA SER A 121 -15.50 -14.22 -2.84
C SER A 121 -15.53 -15.76 -2.83
N GLU A 122 -14.39 -16.41 -3.07
CA GLU A 122 -14.25 -17.87 -2.98
C GLU A 122 -14.22 -18.37 -1.52
N LEU A 123 -13.94 -17.47 -0.56
CA LEU A 123 -13.87 -17.78 0.87
C LEU A 123 -15.16 -17.47 1.64
N SER A 124 -16.13 -16.82 0.98
CA SER A 124 -17.41 -16.42 1.59
C SER A 124 -18.50 -17.42 1.26
#